data_8dcb9323d435b0f0d409393dc7d50409
#
_entry.id   8dcb9323d435b0f0d409393dc7d50409
#
_cell.length_a   1.000
_cell.length_b   1.000
_cell.length_c   1.000
_cell.angle_alpha   90.00
_cell.angle_beta   90.00
_cell.angle_gamma   90.00
#
_symmetry.space_group_name_H-M   'P 1'
#
loop_
_entity.id
_entity.type
_entity.pdbx_description
1 polymer ?
#
loop_
_entity_poly.entity_id
_entity_poly.type
_entity_poly.pdbx_seq_one_letter_code
_entity_poly.pdbx_strand_id
1 'polypeptide(L)'
;LHYPLRRQRQMCIRDRIYIIICILVVAKYLQKFASYGEKASIFSAAPGALGPLMILAENEKTDLSQVATSHLIRLIIIITVIPFIIVNNTDNSVLLNDDFNYLAQNHFNLILLIFASLFFIFVFDKIRIPAALLSGTLFASGLLQITDIASYKLPDETVNFCLLILGSSVGCRFAEKTVKEIANNSLHSIVATTILVVLGLFAAYVATFFVETNILTLILSYSPGGIYEVAVIAIAFDLDPDFVAFHHIIRLLFILFTVPVFLRVLEKIKK
;
A
#
# COMPACT_ATOMS: atom_id res chain seq x y z
N LEU A 1 -22.59 -17.22 1.05
CA LEU A 1 -22.39 -15.78 1.39
C LEU A 1 -21.82 -15.52 2.79
N HIS A 2 -21.98 -16.42 3.78
CA HIS A 2 -21.44 -16.22 5.15
C HIS A 2 -19.99 -16.66 5.37
N TYR A 3 -19.43 -17.47 4.50
CA TYR A 3 -18.07 -18.02 4.65
C TYR A 3 -16.95 -17.02 4.34
N PRO A 4 -17.02 -16.19 3.28
CA PRO A 4 -16.00 -15.20 2.97
C PRO A 4 -15.91 -14.08 4.01
N LEU A 5 -17.03 -13.62 4.57
CA LEU A 5 -17.07 -12.53 5.55
C LEU A 5 -16.40 -12.87 6.90
N ARG A 6 -16.48 -14.13 7.36
CA ARG A 6 -15.77 -14.57 8.58
C ARG A 6 -14.26 -14.58 8.39
N ARG A 7 -13.78 -15.04 7.23
CA ARG A 7 -12.34 -15.06 6.89
C ARG A 7 -11.77 -13.64 6.76
N GLN A 8 -12.49 -12.73 6.09
CA GLN A 8 -12.12 -11.31 6.00
C GLN A 8 -12.03 -10.64 7.38
N ARG A 9 -12.99 -10.92 8.26
CA ARG A 9 -12.97 -10.35 9.63
C ARG A 9 -11.77 -10.82 10.46
N GLN A 10 -11.38 -12.07 10.34
CA GLN A 10 -10.19 -12.60 11.03
C GLN A 10 -8.89 -12.01 10.49
N MET A 11 -8.80 -11.76 9.18
CA MET A 11 -7.68 -11.06 8.58
C MET A 11 -7.55 -9.63 9.11
N CYS A 12 -8.63 -8.86 9.13
CA CYS A 12 -8.62 -7.49 9.63
C CYS A 12 -8.13 -7.37 11.09
N ILE A 13 -8.43 -8.34 11.96
CA ILE A 13 -7.95 -8.33 13.35
C ILE A 13 -6.44 -8.58 13.40
N ARG A 14 -5.92 -9.51 12.60
CA ARG A 14 -4.48 -9.83 12.54
C ARG A 14 -3.67 -8.71 11.97
N ASP A 15 -4.19 -8.04 10.95
CA ASP A 15 -3.56 -6.84 10.40
C ASP A 15 -3.35 -5.76 11.43
N ARG A 16 -4.33 -5.54 12.30
CA ARG A 16 -4.21 -4.56 13.39
C ARG A 16 -3.06 -4.91 14.33
N ILE A 17 -2.94 -6.18 14.72
CA ILE A 17 -1.84 -6.66 15.56
C ILE A 17 -0.51 -6.50 14.84
N TYR A 18 -0.43 -6.90 13.56
CA TYR A 18 0.76 -6.74 12.73
C TYR A 18 1.20 -5.27 12.65
N ILE A 19 0.28 -4.35 12.36
CA ILE A 19 0.59 -2.91 12.26
C ILE A 19 1.12 -2.36 13.59
N ILE A 20 0.49 -2.71 14.71
CA ILE A 20 0.94 -2.28 16.04
C ILE A 20 2.34 -2.79 16.32
N ILE A 21 2.62 -4.07 16.05
CA ILE A 21 3.95 -4.65 16.21
C ILE A 21 4.98 -3.92 15.34
N CYS A 22 4.66 -3.68 14.06
CA CYS A 22 5.53 -2.95 13.15
C CYS A 22 5.87 -1.55 13.68
N ILE A 23 4.85 -0.79 14.11
CA ILE A 23 5.07 0.55 14.65
C ILE A 23 5.93 0.50 15.91
N LEU A 24 5.64 -0.38 16.86
CA LEU A 24 6.39 -0.46 18.11
C LEU A 24 7.84 -0.88 17.91
N VAL A 25 8.09 -1.91 17.09
CA VAL A 25 9.44 -2.44 16.87
C VAL A 25 10.29 -1.41 16.12
N VAL A 26 9.77 -0.87 15.02
CA VAL A 26 10.54 0.04 14.17
C VAL A 26 10.69 1.42 14.82
N ALA A 27 9.66 1.94 15.51
CA ALA A 27 9.79 3.20 16.22
C ALA A 27 10.84 3.12 17.33
N LYS A 28 10.88 2.02 18.12
CA LYS A 28 11.93 1.79 19.13
C LYS A 28 13.32 1.73 18.50
N TYR A 29 13.45 1.06 17.36
CA TYR A 29 14.71 1.01 16.62
C TYR A 29 15.16 2.40 16.21
N LEU A 30 14.29 3.19 15.57
CA LEU A 30 14.62 4.55 15.09
C LEU A 30 14.93 5.51 16.23
N GLN A 31 14.24 5.43 17.37
CA GLN A 31 14.53 6.22 18.55
C GLN A 31 15.90 5.88 19.15
N LYS A 32 16.22 4.60 19.26
CA LYS A 32 17.44 4.15 19.95
C LYS A 32 18.70 4.32 19.12
N PHE A 33 18.62 4.06 17.80
CA PHE A 33 19.80 3.97 16.94
C PHE A 33 19.91 5.11 15.92
N ALA A 34 18.80 5.73 15.54
CA ALA A 34 18.78 6.80 14.55
C ALA A 34 18.53 8.19 15.14
N SER A 35 18.40 8.30 16.46
CA SER A 35 18.12 9.55 17.17
C SER A 35 16.87 10.29 16.65
N TYR A 36 15.88 9.55 16.14
CA TYR A 36 14.60 10.13 15.72
C TYR A 36 13.81 10.58 16.94
N GLY A 37 13.17 11.75 16.83
CA GLY A 37 12.18 12.17 17.82
C GLY A 37 11.05 11.13 17.95
N GLU A 38 10.41 11.09 19.11
CA GLU A 38 9.36 10.08 19.39
C GLU A 38 8.23 10.11 18.35
N LYS A 39 7.69 11.28 18.03
CA LYS A 39 6.65 11.43 17.02
C LYS A 39 7.16 11.06 15.62
N ALA A 40 8.35 11.54 15.24
CA ALA A 40 8.97 11.22 13.95
C ALA A 40 9.18 9.72 13.76
N SER A 41 9.62 9.02 14.80
CA SER A 41 9.84 7.57 14.75
C SER A 41 8.53 6.79 14.53
N ILE A 42 7.43 7.21 15.16
CA ILE A 42 6.12 6.56 15.00
C ILE A 42 5.58 6.76 13.59
N PHE A 43 5.63 8.00 13.07
CA PHE A 43 5.21 8.28 11.70
C PHE A 43 6.08 7.56 10.66
N SER A 44 7.39 7.51 10.88
CA SER A 44 8.33 6.79 10.00
C SER A 44 8.14 5.28 10.04
N ALA A 45 7.73 4.73 11.18
CA ALA A 45 7.50 3.30 11.36
C ALA A 45 6.17 2.83 10.76
N ALA A 46 5.18 3.70 10.65
CA ALA A 46 3.85 3.31 10.18
C ALA A 46 3.87 2.80 8.73
N PRO A 47 3.45 1.55 8.47
CA PRO A 47 3.43 0.99 7.12
C PRO A 47 2.20 1.49 6.35
N GLY A 48 2.27 2.69 5.75
CA GLY A 48 1.11 3.28 5.08
C GLY A 48 1.49 4.27 3.99
N ALA A 49 0.48 4.91 3.40
CA ALA A 49 0.65 5.89 2.34
C ALA A 49 1.34 7.17 2.86
N LEU A 50 2.38 7.59 2.16
CA LEU A 50 3.17 8.77 2.50
C LEU A 50 2.32 10.03 2.67
N GLY A 51 1.43 10.34 1.69
CA GLY A 51 0.67 11.59 1.68
C GLY A 51 -0.15 11.84 2.95
N PRO A 52 -1.10 10.98 3.32
CA PRO A 52 -1.90 11.15 4.55
C PRO A 52 -1.07 11.20 5.82
N LEU A 53 0.01 10.41 5.91
CA LEU A 53 0.89 10.41 7.09
C LEU A 53 1.73 11.69 7.19
N MET A 54 2.14 12.28 6.06
CA MET A 54 2.85 13.56 6.05
C MET A 54 1.97 14.71 6.56
N ILE A 55 0.70 14.77 6.15
CA ILE A 55 -0.26 15.77 6.64
C ILE A 55 -0.44 15.63 8.17
N LEU A 56 -0.56 14.40 8.67
CA LEU A 56 -0.66 14.16 10.11
C LEU A 56 0.62 14.56 10.85
N ALA A 57 1.79 14.24 10.29
CA ALA A 57 3.09 14.56 10.87
C ALA A 57 3.32 16.08 10.93
N GLU A 58 2.86 16.83 9.91
CA GLU A 58 2.90 18.29 9.87
C GLU A 58 2.03 18.90 10.98
N ASN A 59 0.79 18.44 11.13
CA ASN A 59 -0.11 18.88 12.19
C ASN A 59 0.47 18.65 13.61
N GLU A 60 1.26 17.60 13.78
CA GLU A 60 1.93 17.25 15.04
C GLU A 60 3.30 17.94 15.20
N LYS A 61 3.67 18.87 14.30
CA LYS A 61 4.95 19.61 14.30
C LYS A 61 6.16 18.69 14.38
N THR A 62 6.13 17.63 13.63
CA THR A 62 7.18 16.60 13.58
C THR A 62 8.23 16.96 12.54
N ASP A 63 9.44 16.42 12.65
CA ASP A 63 10.47 16.53 11.61
C ASP A 63 10.04 15.79 10.33
N LEU A 64 9.45 16.53 9.40
CA LEU A 64 8.95 16.01 8.13
C LEU A 64 10.05 15.44 7.25
N SER A 65 11.30 15.92 7.39
CA SER A 65 12.41 15.42 6.60
C SER A 65 12.73 13.97 6.96
N GLN A 66 12.77 13.64 8.26
CA GLN A 66 13.00 12.28 8.73
C GLN A 66 11.87 11.33 8.27
N VAL A 67 10.62 11.75 8.42
CA VAL A 67 9.45 10.96 8.00
C VAL A 67 9.47 10.72 6.50
N ALA A 68 9.62 11.78 5.69
CA ALA A 68 9.64 11.69 4.24
C ALA A 68 10.76 10.78 3.74
N THR A 69 12.00 10.96 4.25
CA THR A 69 13.15 10.14 3.84
C THR A 69 12.93 8.67 4.14
N SER A 70 12.43 8.33 5.34
CA SER A 70 12.12 6.94 5.68
C SER A 70 11.08 6.31 4.75
N HIS A 71 10.01 7.03 4.42
CA HIS A 71 8.98 6.53 3.50
C HIS A 71 9.48 6.42 2.06
N LEU A 72 10.28 7.38 1.58
CA LEU A 72 10.82 7.36 0.22
C LEU A 72 11.79 6.19 0.02
N ILE A 73 12.71 5.96 0.96
CA ILE A 73 13.63 4.82 0.92
C ILE A 73 12.87 3.50 0.94
N ARG A 74 11.83 3.42 1.77
CA ARG A 74 10.93 2.25 1.80
C ARG A 74 10.28 1.99 0.46
N LEU A 75 9.75 3.02 -0.19
CA LEU A 75 9.12 2.88 -1.52
C LEU A 75 10.12 2.34 -2.54
N ILE A 76 11.35 2.87 -2.59
CA ILE A 76 12.37 2.35 -3.50
C ILE A 76 12.64 0.87 -3.25
N ILE A 77 12.86 0.48 -2.00
CA ILE A 77 13.16 -0.91 -1.64
C ILE A 77 12.00 -1.82 -2.06
N ILE A 78 10.77 -1.43 -1.75
CA ILE A 78 9.58 -2.23 -2.06
C ILE A 78 9.40 -2.40 -3.56
N ILE A 79 9.46 -1.29 -4.34
CA ILE A 79 9.28 -1.33 -5.80
C ILE A 79 10.38 -2.14 -6.48
N THR A 80 11.59 -2.17 -5.90
CA THR A 80 12.71 -2.93 -6.47
C THR A 80 12.69 -4.39 -6.02
N VAL A 81 12.52 -4.66 -4.73
CA VAL A 81 12.69 -6.00 -4.15
C VAL A 81 11.48 -6.89 -4.39
N ILE A 82 10.26 -6.38 -4.31
CA ILE A 82 9.06 -7.21 -4.43
C ILE A 82 8.91 -7.82 -5.83
N PRO A 83 9.01 -7.06 -6.94
CA PRO A 83 8.96 -7.67 -8.27
C PRO A 83 10.04 -8.73 -8.46
N PHE A 84 11.25 -8.52 -7.94
CA PHE A 84 12.32 -9.50 -8.00
C PHE A 84 11.97 -10.79 -7.24
N ILE A 85 11.36 -10.70 -6.07
CA ILE A 85 10.87 -11.86 -5.32
C ILE A 85 9.79 -12.59 -6.12
N ILE A 86 8.85 -11.86 -6.72
CA ILE A 86 7.75 -12.46 -7.49
C ILE A 86 8.29 -13.21 -8.71
N VAL A 87 9.12 -12.57 -9.53
CA VAL A 87 9.70 -13.17 -10.74
C VAL A 87 10.46 -14.46 -10.43
N ASN A 88 11.24 -14.48 -9.34
CA ASN A 88 12.00 -15.67 -8.94
C ASN A 88 11.14 -16.82 -8.39
N ASN A 89 9.91 -16.56 -7.99
CA ASN A 89 8.98 -17.57 -7.44
C ASN A 89 7.81 -17.89 -8.37
N THR A 90 7.76 -17.26 -9.55
CA THR A 90 6.74 -17.52 -10.56
C THR A 90 7.37 -18.33 -11.69
N ASP A 91 6.81 -19.49 -12.01
CA ASP A 91 7.21 -20.23 -13.19
C ASP A 91 6.97 -19.36 -14.42
N ASN A 92 7.96 -19.27 -15.32
CA ASN A 92 7.94 -18.42 -16.52
C ASN A 92 6.74 -18.66 -17.45
N SER A 93 5.96 -19.71 -17.23
CA SER A 93 4.73 -20.02 -17.96
C SER A 93 3.54 -19.10 -17.63
N VAL A 94 3.55 -18.43 -16.46
CA VAL A 94 2.44 -17.56 -16.03
C VAL A 94 2.52 -16.19 -16.71
N LEU A 95 3.71 -15.76 -17.14
CA LEU A 95 3.92 -14.46 -17.75
C LEU A 95 3.52 -14.38 -19.24
N LEU A 96 3.13 -15.49 -19.87
CA LEU A 96 2.93 -15.59 -21.32
C LEU A 96 1.54 -16.10 -21.74
N ASN A 97 0.62 -16.37 -20.84
CA ASN A 97 -0.71 -16.89 -21.16
C ASN A 97 -1.78 -15.82 -21.03
N ASP A 98 -1.76 -14.83 -21.91
CA ASP A 98 -2.91 -13.95 -22.11
C ASP A 98 -3.36 -13.95 -23.58
N ASP A 99 -3.97 -15.05 -24.01
CA ASP A 99 -4.87 -15.06 -25.17
C ASP A 99 -6.20 -14.37 -24.81
N PHE A 100 -6.12 -13.13 -24.29
CA PHE A 100 -7.31 -12.32 -24.14
C PHE A 100 -7.66 -11.69 -25.49
N ASN A 101 -8.79 -12.08 -26.03
CA ASN A 101 -9.37 -11.52 -27.26
C ASN A 101 -9.77 -10.06 -27.02
N TYR A 102 -8.81 -9.12 -27.10
CA TYR A 102 -9.04 -7.68 -27.01
C TYR A 102 -10.06 -7.17 -28.06
N LEU A 103 -10.23 -7.91 -29.17
CA LEU A 103 -11.12 -7.56 -30.27
C LEU A 103 -12.61 -7.63 -29.94
N ALA A 104 -12.99 -8.31 -28.85
CA ALA A 104 -14.39 -8.46 -28.45
C ALA A 104 -14.83 -7.53 -27.30
N GLN A 105 -13.94 -6.63 -26.85
CA GLN A 105 -14.28 -5.76 -25.72
C GLN A 105 -15.18 -4.60 -26.16
N ASN A 106 -16.30 -4.46 -25.47
CA ASN A 106 -17.26 -3.40 -25.76
C ASN A 106 -16.78 -2.05 -25.19
N HIS A 107 -16.42 -1.09 -26.04
CA HIS A 107 -16.02 0.26 -25.62
C HIS A 107 -17.07 0.97 -24.77
N PHE A 108 -18.33 0.59 -24.86
CA PHE A 108 -19.39 1.08 -24.00
C PHE A 108 -19.11 0.73 -22.52
N ASN A 109 -18.59 -0.46 -22.24
CA ASN A 109 -18.21 -0.86 -20.88
C ASN A 109 -17.11 0.03 -20.31
N LEU A 110 -16.12 0.44 -21.13
CA LEU A 110 -15.08 1.36 -20.71
C LEU A 110 -15.65 2.73 -20.33
N ILE A 111 -16.54 3.27 -21.16
CA ILE A 111 -17.20 4.55 -20.91
C ILE A 111 -18.00 4.47 -19.60
N LEU A 112 -18.76 3.41 -19.40
CA LEU A 112 -19.54 3.19 -18.18
C LEU A 112 -18.65 3.11 -16.95
N LEU A 113 -17.53 2.38 -17.03
CA LEU A 113 -16.53 2.29 -15.95
C LEU A 113 -15.94 3.65 -15.60
N ILE A 114 -15.61 4.48 -16.60
CA ILE A 114 -15.08 5.82 -16.38
C ILE A 114 -16.11 6.69 -15.65
N PHE A 115 -17.36 6.73 -16.12
CA PHE A 115 -18.41 7.54 -15.48
C PHE A 115 -18.72 7.07 -14.05
N ALA A 116 -18.85 5.76 -13.83
CA ALA A 116 -19.04 5.21 -12.49
C ALA A 116 -17.87 5.53 -11.58
N SER A 117 -16.64 5.40 -12.07
CA SER A 117 -15.42 5.74 -11.31
C SER A 117 -15.40 7.22 -10.90
N LEU A 118 -15.68 8.13 -11.81
CA LEU A 118 -15.75 9.57 -11.51
C LEU A 118 -16.84 9.89 -10.47
N PHE A 119 -17.99 9.25 -10.59
CA PHE A 119 -19.08 9.41 -9.62
C PHE A 119 -18.66 8.95 -8.22
N PHE A 120 -18.09 7.76 -8.08
CA PHE A 120 -17.67 7.24 -6.77
C PHE A 120 -16.44 7.97 -6.21
N ILE A 121 -15.51 8.45 -7.04
CA ILE A 121 -14.43 9.33 -6.61
C ILE A 121 -15.01 10.60 -5.96
N PHE A 122 -15.97 11.26 -6.64
CA PHE A 122 -16.61 12.47 -6.11
C PHE A 122 -17.35 12.20 -4.78
N VAL A 123 -18.09 11.09 -4.70
CA VAL A 123 -18.79 10.70 -3.47
C VAL A 123 -17.80 10.42 -2.33
N PHE A 124 -16.73 9.68 -2.59
CA PHE A 124 -15.74 9.29 -1.58
C PHE A 124 -14.91 10.47 -1.10
N ASP A 125 -14.60 11.41 -2.00
CA ASP A 125 -13.93 12.66 -1.65
C ASP A 125 -14.83 13.51 -0.73
N LYS A 126 -16.12 13.64 -1.06
CA LYS A 126 -17.09 14.38 -0.24
C LYS A 126 -17.30 13.78 1.15
N ILE A 127 -17.23 12.46 1.29
CA ILE A 127 -17.32 11.73 2.57
C ILE A 127 -15.96 11.73 3.29
N ARG A 128 -14.90 12.26 2.67
CA ARG A 128 -13.52 12.28 3.19
C ARG A 128 -12.91 10.90 3.41
N ILE A 129 -13.21 9.95 2.53
CA ILE A 129 -12.54 8.64 2.51
C ILE A 129 -11.10 8.83 2.03
N PRO A 130 -10.09 8.34 2.76
CA PRO A 130 -8.70 8.44 2.34
C PRO A 130 -8.47 7.73 1.00
N ALA A 131 -7.57 8.30 0.17
CA ALA A 131 -7.28 7.79 -1.17
C ALA A 131 -8.55 7.63 -2.05
N ALA A 132 -9.44 8.63 -2.04
CA ALA A 132 -10.73 8.63 -2.75
C ALA A 132 -10.58 8.25 -4.24
N LEU A 133 -9.49 8.65 -4.89
CA LEU A 133 -9.19 8.28 -6.27
C LEU A 133 -9.09 6.76 -6.44
N LEU A 134 -8.33 6.07 -5.59
CA LEU A 134 -8.16 4.62 -5.68
C LEU A 134 -9.38 3.87 -5.13
N SER A 135 -9.86 4.26 -3.95
CA SER A 135 -11.00 3.57 -3.32
C SER A 135 -12.29 3.74 -4.11
N GLY A 136 -12.51 4.90 -4.73
CA GLY A 136 -13.67 5.18 -5.56
C GLY A 136 -13.66 4.38 -6.87
N THR A 137 -12.52 4.33 -7.56
CA THR A 137 -12.38 3.52 -8.78
C THR A 137 -12.50 2.03 -8.50
N LEU A 138 -11.87 1.54 -7.44
CA LEU A 138 -11.96 0.14 -7.02
C LEU A 138 -13.39 -0.26 -6.71
N PHE A 139 -14.11 0.58 -5.96
CA PHE A 139 -15.51 0.32 -5.61
C PHE A 139 -16.42 0.33 -6.84
N ALA A 140 -16.22 1.30 -7.75
CA ALA A 140 -16.97 1.38 -9.00
C ALA A 140 -16.76 0.13 -9.86
N SER A 141 -15.50 -0.24 -10.10
CA SER A 141 -15.13 -1.41 -10.89
C SER A 141 -15.67 -2.71 -10.27
N GLY A 142 -15.45 -2.90 -8.97
CA GLY A 142 -15.94 -4.09 -8.25
C GLY A 142 -17.47 -4.19 -8.26
N LEU A 143 -18.20 -3.09 -8.08
CA LEU A 143 -19.66 -3.07 -8.14
C LEU A 143 -20.19 -3.46 -9.53
N LEU A 144 -19.62 -2.89 -10.59
CA LEU A 144 -20.03 -3.18 -11.97
C LEU A 144 -19.69 -4.62 -12.37
N GLN A 145 -18.58 -5.15 -11.88
CA GLN A 145 -18.17 -6.52 -12.16
C GLN A 145 -19.00 -7.54 -11.38
N ILE A 146 -19.29 -7.31 -10.09
CA ILE A 146 -20.15 -8.20 -9.28
C ILE A 146 -21.59 -8.23 -9.80
N THR A 147 -22.06 -7.13 -10.38
CA THR A 147 -23.40 -7.04 -10.98
C THR A 147 -23.45 -7.52 -12.44
N ASP A 148 -22.33 -7.97 -12.99
CA ASP A 148 -22.17 -8.38 -14.40
C ASP A 148 -22.62 -7.31 -15.42
N ILE A 149 -22.65 -6.03 -15.00
CA ILE A 149 -23.10 -4.92 -15.87
C ILE A 149 -21.99 -4.52 -16.85
N ALA A 150 -20.74 -4.42 -16.37
CA ALA A 150 -19.61 -4.04 -17.20
C ALA A 150 -18.30 -4.60 -16.64
N SER A 151 -17.46 -5.12 -17.53
CA SER A 151 -16.07 -5.46 -17.29
C SER A 151 -15.22 -4.99 -18.48
N TYR A 152 -14.01 -4.53 -18.22
CA TYR A 152 -13.07 -4.12 -19.26
C TYR A 152 -11.64 -4.33 -18.80
N LYS A 153 -10.83 -5.04 -19.60
CA LYS A 153 -9.39 -5.19 -19.37
C LYS A 153 -8.62 -4.20 -20.24
N LEU A 154 -7.77 -3.39 -19.63
CA LEU A 154 -6.95 -2.44 -20.37
C LEU A 154 -5.88 -3.17 -21.19
N PRO A 155 -5.54 -2.69 -22.40
CA PRO A 155 -4.40 -3.19 -23.16
C PRO A 155 -3.08 -3.05 -22.37
N ASP A 156 -2.17 -4.02 -22.53
CA ASP A 156 -0.91 -4.07 -21.76
C ASP A 156 -0.02 -2.85 -22.02
N GLU A 157 -0.04 -2.30 -23.24
CA GLU A 157 0.70 -1.07 -23.57
C GLU A 157 0.19 0.11 -22.72
N THR A 158 -1.13 0.20 -22.48
CA THR A 158 -1.72 1.25 -21.64
C THR A 158 -1.32 1.06 -20.18
N VAL A 159 -1.34 -0.18 -19.68
CA VAL A 159 -0.88 -0.52 -18.33
C VAL A 159 0.59 -0.16 -18.16
N ASN A 160 1.46 -0.56 -19.10
CA ASN A 160 2.90 -0.27 -19.09
C ASN A 160 3.18 1.25 -19.12
N PHE A 161 2.40 2.02 -19.89
CA PHE A 161 2.50 3.48 -19.91
C PHE A 161 2.12 4.10 -18.56
N CYS A 162 1.05 3.63 -17.92
CA CYS A 162 0.66 4.06 -16.58
C CYS A 162 1.73 3.72 -15.53
N LEU A 163 2.37 2.54 -15.65
CA LEU A 163 3.49 2.12 -14.80
C LEU A 163 4.69 3.07 -14.94
N LEU A 164 5.02 3.47 -16.15
CA LEU A 164 6.11 4.41 -16.42
C LEU A 164 5.82 5.79 -15.80
N ILE A 165 4.60 6.31 -15.92
CA ILE A 165 4.18 7.56 -15.28
C ILE A 165 4.29 7.47 -13.76
N LEU A 166 3.83 6.36 -13.18
CA LEU A 166 3.86 6.14 -11.74
C LEU A 166 5.31 6.07 -11.22
N GLY A 167 6.17 5.32 -11.89
CA GLY A 167 7.60 5.25 -11.56
C GLY A 167 8.29 6.61 -11.63
N SER A 168 8.00 7.39 -12.68
CA SER A 168 8.51 8.76 -12.84
C SER A 168 8.03 9.68 -11.71
N SER A 169 6.75 9.60 -11.33
CA SER A 169 6.17 10.38 -10.24
C SER A 169 6.85 10.07 -8.90
N VAL A 170 7.14 8.80 -8.62
CA VAL A 170 7.90 8.39 -7.42
C VAL A 170 9.32 8.95 -7.48
N GLY A 171 9.99 8.87 -8.64
CA GLY A 171 11.33 9.43 -8.84
C GLY A 171 11.38 10.95 -8.57
N CYS A 172 10.40 11.71 -9.03
CA CYS A 172 10.33 13.16 -8.83
C CYS A 172 10.27 13.56 -7.34
N ARG A 173 9.75 12.71 -6.46
CA ARG A 173 9.71 12.99 -5.00
C ARG A 173 11.10 13.11 -4.37
N PHE A 174 12.13 12.59 -5.02
CA PHE A 174 13.53 12.72 -4.59
C PHE A 174 14.20 14.00 -5.08
N ALA A 175 13.67 14.66 -6.12
CA ALA A 175 14.28 15.86 -6.70
C ALA A 175 14.35 17.03 -5.71
N GLU A 176 13.50 17.08 -4.71
CA GLU A 176 13.47 18.12 -3.69
C GLU A 176 14.43 17.86 -2.50
N LYS A 177 15.10 16.72 -2.49
CA LYS A 177 16.01 16.32 -1.39
C LYS A 177 17.46 16.40 -1.81
N THR A 178 18.30 16.95 -0.94
CA THR A 178 19.75 16.91 -1.16
C THR A 178 20.31 15.51 -0.91
N VAL A 179 21.31 15.12 -1.69
CA VAL A 179 21.98 13.81 -1.55
C VAL A 179 22.50 13.61 -0.13
N LYS A 180 22.93 14.67 0.56
CA LYS A 180 23.43 14.63 1.93
C LYS A 180 22.32 14.30 2.93
N GLU A 181 21.13 14.87 2.77
CA GLU A 181 19.96 14.57 3.62
C GLU A 181 19.51 13.12 3.45
N ILE A 182 19.51 12.64 2.22
CA ILE A 182 19.18 11.24 1.91
C ILE A 182 20.24 10.33 2.55
N ALA A 183 21.54 10.62 2.42
CA ALA A 183 22.61 9.78 2.90
C ALA A 183 22.64 9.66 4.44
N ASN A 184 22.42 10.74 5.18
CA ASN A 184 22.50 10.74 6.64
C ASN A 184 21.45 9.84 7.32
N ASN A 185 20.23 9.78 6.77
CA ASN A 185 19.15 9.00 7.35
C ASN A 185 18.91 7.67 6.61
N SER A 186 19.63 7.44 5.50
CA SER A 186 19.34 6.31 4.61
C SER A 186 19.64 4.96 5.25
N LEU A 187 20.77 4.81 5.93
CA LEU A 187 21.15 3.53 6.53
C LEU A 187 20.12 3.04 7.54
N HIS A 188 19.70 3.91 8.44
CA HIS A 188 18.67 3.56 9.44
C HIS A 188 17.31 3.33 8.81
N SER A 189 16.98 4.06 7.75
CA SER A 189 15.72 3.85 6.99
C SER A 189 15.74 2.53 6.21
N ILE A 190 16.89 2.12 5.67
CA ILE A 190 17.07 0.80 5.03
C ILE A 190 16.84 -0.32 6.06
N VAL A 191 17.51 -0.23 7.22
CA VAL A 191 17.34 -1.24 8.28
C VAL A 191 15.88 -1.27 8.78
N ALA A 192 15.27 -0.11 9.01
CA ALA A 192 13.87 -0.01 9.40
C ALA A 192 12.93 -0.66 8.36
N THR A 193 13.18 -0.41 7.07
CA THR A 193 12.41 -1.02 5.99
C THR A 193 12.63 -2.52 5.93
N THR A 194 13.86 -3.00 6.10
CA THR A 194 14.18 -4.44 6.14
C THR A 194 13.41 -5.12 7.28
N ILE A 195 13.38 -4.51 8.47
CA ILE A 195 12.58 -5.03 9.60
C ILE A 195 11.10 -5.11 9.21
N LEU A 196 10.54 -4.07 8.58
CA LEU A 196 9.14 -4.07 8.13
C LEU A 196 8.86 -5.16 7.08
N VAL A 197 9.77 -5.35 6.12
CA VAL A 197 9.64 -6.38 5.10
C VAL A 197 9.67 -7.77 5.72
N VAL A 198 10.62 -8.04 6.63
CA VAL A 198 10.71 -9.33 7.33
C VAL A 198 9.45 -9.61 8.16
N LEU A 199 8.94 -8.61 8.89
CA LEU A 199 7.68 -8.74 9.62
C LEU A 199 6.49 -8.96 8.69
N GLY A 200 6.48 -8.30 7.52
CA GLY A 200 5.46 -8.49 6.48
C GLY A 200 5.48 -9.89 5.88
N LEU A 201 6.66 -10.41 5.54
CA LEU A 201 6.83 -11.79 5.05
C LEU A 201 6.39 -12.82 6.09
N PHE A 202 6.75 -12.60 7.35
CA PHE A 202 6.29 -13.46 8.44
C PHE A 202 4.76 -13.42 8.59
N ALA A 203 4.16 -12.23 8.55
CA ALA A 203 2.70 -12.07 8.62
C ALA A 203 1.99 -12.71 7.42
N ALA A 204 2.54 -12.58 6.21
CA ALA A 204 2.05 -13.23 5.00
C ALA A 204 2.11 -14.77 5.14
N TYR A 205 3.22 -15.31 5.62
CA TYR A 205 3.37 -16.74 5.90
C TYR A 205 2.34 -17.23 6.93
N VAL A 206 2.16 -16.51 8.03
CA VAL A 206 1.13 -16.86 9.02
C VAL A 206 -0.27 -16.79 8.42
N ALA A 207 -0.52 -15.86 7.50
CA ALA A 207 -1.82 -15.71 6.83
C ALA A 207 -2.17 -16.92 5.95
N THR A 208 -1.19 -17.64 5.37
CA THR A 208 -1.46 -18.83 4.55
C THR A 208 -2.20 -19.95 5.30
N PHE A 209 -2.05 -20.05 6.62
CA PHE A 209 -2.77 -21.03 7.43
C PHE A 209 -4.28 -20.74 7.58
N PHE A 210 -4.72 -19.57 7.15
CA PHE A 210 -6.07 -19.10 7.41
C PHE A 210 -6.82 -18.63 6.15
N VAL A 211 -6.07 -18.34 5.09
CA VAL A 211 -6.62 -17.80 3.82
C VAL A 211 -6.09 -18.64 2.67
N GLU A 212 -6.99 -19.18 1.90
CA GLU A 212 -6.68 -19.94 0.69
C GLU A 212 -6.46 -18.96 -0.48
N THR A 213 -5.33 -18.26 -0.45
CA THR A 213 -4.93 -17.30 -1.47
C THR A 213 -3.46 -17.52 -1.81
N ASN A 214 -3.04 -17.14 -3.01
CA ASN A 214 -1.65 -17.26 -3.41
C ASN A 214 -0.72 -16.54 -2.43
N ILE A 215 0.38 -17.21 -2.03
CA ILE A 215 1.37 -16.63 -1.11
C ILE A 215 1.93 -15.30 -1.63
N LEU A 216 2.10 -15.14 -2.94
CA LEU A 216 2.60 -13.91 -3.54
C LEU A 216 1.60 -12.75 -3.38
N THR A 217 0.29 -13.02 -3.52
CA THR A 217 -0.78 -12.06 -3.20
C THR A 217 -0.74 -11.65 -1.73
N LEU A 218 -0.51 -12.59 -0.82
CA LEU A 218 -0.37 -12.29 0.61
C LEU A 218 0.90 -11.47 0.89
N ILE A 219 2.03 -11.78 0.27
CA ILE A 219 3.27 -11.00 0.39
C ILE A 219 3.04 -9.55 -0.05
N LEU A 220 2.36 -9.34 -1.17
CA LEU A 220 1.97 -8.00 -1.62
C LEU A 220 1.05 -7.31 -0.62
N SER A 221 0.03 -8.01 -0.11
CA SER A 221 -0.94 -7.45 0.84
C SER A 221 -0.28 -7.01 2.15
N TYR A 222 0.69 -7.76 2.67
CA TYR A 222 1.42 -7.42 3.90
C TYR A 222 2.65 -6.54 3.66
N SER A 223 2.99 -6.25 2.41
CA SER A 223 4.13 -5.40 2.07
C SER A 223 3.95 -3.99 2.67
N PRO A 224 5.00 -3.39 3.25
CA PRO A 224 4.93 -2.05 3.83
C PRO A 224 5.01 -0.93 2.79
N GLY A 225 4.50 -1.16 1.56
CA GLY A 225 4.47 -0.20 0.45
C GLY A 225 3.32 0.79 0.49
N GLY A 226 3.30 1.69 -0.49
CA GLY A 226 2.15 2.55 -0.77
C GLY A 226 1.05 1.78 -1.51
N ILE A 227 -0.20 2.25 -1.38
CA ILE A 227 -1.36 1.58 -1.97
C ILE A 227 -1.24 1.51 -3.49
N TYR A 228 -0.86 2.64 -4.11
CA TYR A 228 -0.80 2.75 -5.57
C TYR A 228 0.30 1.85 -6.15
N GLU A 229 1.48 1.89 -5.56
CA GLU A 229 2.65 1.16 -6.02
C GLU A 229 2.43 -0.37 -5.94
N VAL A 230 1.87 -0.83 -4.83
CA VAL A 230 1.66 -2.26 -4.62
C VAL A 230 0.48 -2.78 -5.44
N ALA A 231 -0.60 -2.00 -5.59
CA ALA A 231 -1.72 -2.37 -6.45
C ALA A 231 -1.28 -2.51 -7.93
N VAL A 232 -0.40 -1.63 -8.39
CA VAL A 232 0.15 -1.68 -9.74
C VAL A 232 1.05 -2.92 -9.93
N ILE A 233 1.86 -3.27 -8.94
CA ILE A 233 2.64 -4.54 -8.97
C ILE A 233 1.69 -5.74 -9.03
N ALA A 234 0.59 -5.73 -8.26
CA ALA A 234 -0.40 -6.79 -8.29
C ALA A 234 -1.03 -6.95 -9.69
N ILE A 235 -1.37 -5.83 -10.36
CA ILE A 235 -1.89 -5.83 -11.74
C ILE A 235 -0.84 -6.39 -12.71
N ALA A 236 0.41 -5.93 -12.61
CA ALA A 236 1.48 -6.33 -13.52
C ALA A 236 1.82 -7.83 -13.46
N PHE A 237 1.56 -8.47 -12.32
CA PHE A 237 1.84 -9.90 -12.10
C PHE A 237 0.57 -10.76 -11.94
N ASP A 238 -0.60 -10.22 -12.25
CA ASP A 238 -1.91 -10.91 -12.15
C ASP A 238 -2.15 -11.56 -10.76
N LEU A 239 -1.85 -10.82 -9.69
CA LEU A 239 -1.88 -11.27 -8.30
C LEU A 239 -3.05 -10.69 -7.50
N ASP A 240 -4.28 -10.90 -7.95
CA ASP A 240 -5.52 -10.46 -7.29
C ASP A 240 -5.45 -9.00 -6.78
N PRO A 241 -5.43 -8.01 -7.70
CA PRO A 241 -5.21 -6.61 -7.35
C PRO A 241 -6.31 -6.04 -6.44
N ASP A 242 -7.53 -6.56 -6.54
CA ASP A 242 -8.67 -6.12 -5.73
C ASP A 242 -8.47 -6.49 -4.27
N PHE A 243 -8.01 -7.71 -4.01
CA PHE A 243 -7.68 -8.19 -2.66
C PHE A 243 -6.54 -7.38 -2.05
N VAL A 244 -5.47 -7.17 -2.82
CA VAL A 244 -4.29 -6.40 -2.37
C VAL A 244 -4.67 -4.95 -2.06
N ALA A 245 -5.38 -4.28 -2.96
CA ALA A 245 -5.78 -2.89 -2.79
C ALA A 245 -6.75 -2.72 -1.60
N PHE A 246 -7.74 -3.60 -1.46
CA PHE A 246 -8.66 -3.58 -0.32
C PHE A 246 -7.94 -3.72 1.02
N HIS A 247 -6.99 -4.64 1.10
CA HIS A 247 -6.17 -4.86 2.30
C HIS A 247 -5.37 -3.59 2.67
N HIS A 248 -4.76 -2.94 1.70
CA HIS A 248 -4.02 -1.70 1.91
C HIS A 248 -4.92 -0.52 2.32
N ILE A 249 -6.14 -0.42 1.78
CA ILE A 249 -7.12 0.62 2.17
C ILE A 249 -7.52 0.44 3.64
N ILE A 250 -7.88 -0.79 4.05
CA ILE A 250 -8.24 -1.07 5.46
C ILE A 250 -7.07 -0.75 6.38
N ARG A 251 -5.85 -1.11 5.98
CA ARG A 251 -4.63 -0.79 6.74
C ARG A 251 -4.43 0.72 6.87
N LEU A 252 -4.60 1.46 5.79
CA LEU A 252 -4.48 2.93 5.81
C LEU A 252 -5.49 3.55 6.76
N LEU A 253 -6.76 3.17 6.66
CA LEU A 253 -7.82 3.64 7.57
C LEU A 253 -7.44 3.36 9.02
N PHE A 254 -6.99 2.15 9.32
CA PHE A 254 -6.59 1.78 10.68
C PHE A 254 -5.42 2.62 11.20
N ILE A 255 -4.41 2.87 10.38
CA ILE A 255 -3.25 3.70 10.75
C ILE A 255 -3.67 5.15 11.02
N LEU A 256 -4.52 5.73 10.16
CA LEU A 256 -5.01 7.09 10.32
C LEU A 256 -5.79 7.32 11.63
N PHE A 257 -6.49 6.29 12.12
CA PHE A 257 -7.15 6.36 13.42
C PHE A 257 -6.20 6.03 14.58
N THR A 258 -5.34 5.02 14.41
CA THR A 258 -4.52 4.49 15.50
C THR A 258 -3.35 5.40 15.85
N VAL A 259 -2.67 5.98 14.87
CA VAL A 259 -1.48 6.82 15.12
C VAL A 259 -1.82 8.06 15.96
N PRO A 260 -2.84 8.87 15.66
CA PRO A 260 -3.20 10.00 16.52
C PRO A 260 -3.62 9.59 17.93
N VAL A 261 -4.36 8.48 18.08
CA VAL A 261 -4.75 7.97 19.40
C VAL A 261 -3.52 7.55 20.20
N PHE A 262 -2.59 6.86 19.56
CA PHE A 262 -1.35 6.40 20.18
C PHE A 262 -0.50 7.59 20.66
N LEU A 263 -0.37 8.65 19.86
CA LEU A 263 0.35 9.86 20.24
C LEU A 263 -0.30 10.56 21.45
N ARG A 264 -1.62 10.68 21.48
CA ARG A 264 -2.36 11.27 22.62
C ARG A 264 -2.16 10.46 23.92
N VAL A 265 -2.12 9.13 23.82
CA VAL A 265 -1.89 8.26 24.98
C VAL A 265 -0.47 8.46 25.51
N LEU A 266 0.54 8.54 24.63
CA LEU A 266 1.93 8.81 25.02
C LEU A 266 2.09 10.17 25.71
N GLU A 267 1.44 11.22 25.22
CA GLU A 267 1.46 12.54 25.83
C GLU A 267 0.81 12.57 27.23
N LYS A 268 -0.21 11.73 27.45
CA LYS A 268 -0.84 11.59 28.79
C LYS A 268 0.00 10.83 29.79
N ILE A 269 0.78 9.86 29.35
CA ILE A 269 1.67 9.06 30.24
C ILE A 269 2.87 9.89 30.71
N LYS A 270 3.27 10.89 29.91
CA LYS A 270 4.41 11.77 30.22
C LYS A 270 4.06 12.99 31.10
N LYS A 271 2.78 13.26 31.29
CA LYS A 271 2.28 14.26 32.25
C LYS A 271 2.02 13.62 33.60
#